data_5e0a2f9f015a2d7ba71b744c293c96e4
#
_entry.id   5e0a2f9f015a2d7ba71b744c293c96e4
#
_cell.length_a   1.000
_cell.length_b   1.000
_cell.length_c   1.000
_cell.angle_alpha   90.00
_cell.angle_beta   90.00
_cell.angle_gamma   90.00
#
_symmetry.space_group_name_H-M   'P 1'
#
loop_
_entity.id
_entity.type
_entity.pdbx_description
1 polymer ?
#
loop_
_entity_poly.entity_id
_entity_poly.type
_entity_poly.pdbx_seq_one_letter_code
_entity_poly.pdbx_strand_id
1 'polypeptide(L)'
;ATMPVMMFAMNVTTLAVVWYGGNIIIAGKMPVGDLTAFTTYIVQILMSLMMLSMVFLQSSRASASMKRINEIFDTEIGLNDDHAKNKDKKVTEGCVEFKNVSFGYGGENGRKDLVLEGISFTAEPGQTIGIIGSTGSGKTSLVQLIPRLYDVTGGEVLVDGVNVKEYSLK
;
A
#
# COMPACT_ATOMS: atom_id res chain seq x y z
N ALA A 1 2.60 -1.31 28.62
CA ALA A 1 2.89 -1.46 30.08
C ALA A 1 4.38 -1.77 30.39
N THR A 2 5.28 -1.84 29.42
CA THR A 2 6.71 -2.24 29.60
C THR A 2 7.56 -1.13 30.27
N MET A 3 7.32 0.14 29.94
CA MET A 3 8.11 1.25 30.51
C MET A 3 8.03 1.39 32.03
N PRO A 4 6.84 1.38 32.68
CA PRO A 4 6.78 1.48 34.13
C PRO A 4 7.47 0.32 34.86
N VAL A 5 7.38 -0.89 34.31
CA VAL A 5 8.04 -2.07 34.86
C VAL A 5 9.57 -1.96 34.80
N MET A 6 10.09 -1.48 33.67
CA MET A 6 11.52 -1.22 33.51
C MET A 6 12.03 -0.13 34.44
N MET A 7 11.28 0.98 34.58
CA MET A 7 11.64 2.05 35.53
C MET A 7 11.62 1.55 36.97
N PHE A 8 10.66 0.72 37.34
CA PHE A 8 10.60 0.11 38.67
C PHE A 8 11.81 -0.78 38.91
N ALA A 9 12.13 -1.68 37.97
CA ALA A 9 13.32 -2.56 38.08
C ALA A 9 14.61 -1.74 38.20
N MET A 10 14.76 -0.66 37.44
CA MET A 10 15.90 0.24 37.49
C MET A 10 16.06 0.90 38.87
N ASN A 11 14.98 1.41 39.45
CA ASN A 11 15.01 2.04 40.76
C ASN A 11 15.33 1.01 41.88
N VAL A 12 14.73 -0.17 41.83
CA VAL A 12 15.02 -1.24 42.79
C VAL A 12 16.49 -1.65 42.72
N THR A 13 17.03 -1.83 41.51
CA THR A 13 18.44 -2.17 41.32
C THR A 13 19.36 -1.08 41.87
N THR A 14 19.07 0.19 41.58
CA THR A 14 19.85 1.32 42.10
C THR A 14 19.84 1.39 43.63
N LEU A 15 18.67 1.21 44.26
CA LEU A 15 18.57 1.15 45.73
C LEU A 15 19.35 0.02 46.32
N ALA A 16 19.30 -1.17 45.72
CA ALA A 16 20.08 -2.36 46.20
C ALA A 16 21.59 -2.10 46.13
N VAL A 17 22.04 -1.47 45.02
CA VAL A 17 23.46 -1.12 44.82
C VAL A 17 23.95 -0.10 45.83
N VAL A 18 23.14 0.97 46.04
CA VAL A 18 23.47 2.03 47.01
C VAL A 18 23.50 1.46 48.44
N TRP A 19 22.55 0.61 48.81
CA TRP A 19 22.55 -0.05 50.11
C TRP A 19 23.79 -0.92 50.29
N TYR A 20 24.04 -1.84 49.36
CA TYR A 20 25.16 -2.77 49.46
C TYR A 20 26.51 -2.05 49.42
N GLY A 21 26.69 -1.12 48.48
CA GLY A 21 27.89 -0.32 48.34
C GLY A 21 28.14 0.59 49.54
N GLY A 22 27.07 1.17 50.12
CA GLY A 22 27.16 1.98 51.35
C GLY A 22 27.71 1.19 52.55
N ASN A 23 27.30 -0.07 52.71
CA ASN A 23 27.85 -0.94 53.76
C ASN A 23 29.32 -1.25 53.52
N ILE A 24 29.77 -1.41 52.27
CA ILE A 24 31.20 -1.65 51.94
C ILE A 24 32.04 -0.42 52.24
N ILE A 25 31.50 0.81 51.99
CA ILE A 25 32.16 2.06 52.31
C ILE A 25 32.32 2.24 53.84
N ILE A 26 31.26 1.97 54.60
CA ILE A 26 31.29 2.01 56.06
C ILE A 26 32.34 1.03 56.62
N ALA A 27 32.50 -0.13 55.96
CA ALA A 27 33.52 -1.09 56.31
C ALA A 27 34.97 -0.70 55.89
N GLY A 28 35.14 0.52 55.28
CA GLY A 28 36.43 1.04 54.83
C GLY A 28 37.07 0.31 53.64
N LYS A 29 36.27 -0.51 52.91
CA LYS A 29 36.75 -1.37 51.81
C LYS A 29 36.61 -0.77 50.41
N MET A 30 35.94 0.38 50.29
CA MET A 30 35.67 1.07 49.00
C MET A 30 35.59 2.58 49.20
N PRO A 31 36.22 3.39 48.33
CA PRO A 31 36.02 4.84 48.32
C PRO A 31 34.63 5.24 47.81
N VAL A 32 34.11 6.34 48.29
CA VAL A 32 32.77 6.88 47.89
C VAL A 32 32.69 7.13 46.39
N GLY A 33 33.80 7.54 45.75
CA GLY A 33 33.88 7.79 44.31
C GLY A 33 33.59 6.56 43.46
N ASP A 34 34.03 5.38 43.92
CA ASP A 34 33.81 4.12 43.19
C ASP A 34 32.32 3.72 43.20
N LEU A 35 31.61 3.92 44.33
CA LEU A 35 30.17 3.68 44.39
C LEU A 35 29.40 4.60 43.44
N THR A 36 29.82 5.86 43.35
CA THR A 36 29.19 6.83 42.44
C THR A 36 29.41 6.44 40.96
N ALA A 37 30.64 6.06 40.60
CA ALA A 37 30.96 5.56 39.28
C ALA A 37 30.17 4.28 38.94
N PHE A 38 30.13 3.33 39.85
CA PHE A 38 29.43 2.05 39.68
C PHE A 38 27.91 2.28 39.46
N THR A 39 27.29 3.14 40.27
CA THR A 39 25.86 3.51 40.12
C THR A 39 25.59 4.14 38.76
N THR A 40 26.48 5.03 38.34
CA THR A 40 26.36 5.68 37.01
C THR A 40 26.42 4.66 35.87
N TYR A 41 27.37 3.72 35.92
CA TYR A 41 27.49 2.68 34.91
C TYR A 41 26.28 1.74 34.87
N ILE A 42 25.73 1.37 36.01
CA ILE A 42 24.52 0.52 36.08
C ILE A 42 23.36 1.23 35.43
N VAL A 43 23.11 2.50 35.73
CA VAL A 43 22.04 3.27 35.12
C VAL A 43 22.24 3.39 33.60
N GLN A 44 23.47 3.61 33.15
CA GLN A 44 23.79 3.70 31.72
C GLN A 44 23.56 2.38 30.98
N ILE A 45 23.95 1.23 31.61
CA ILE A 45 23.69 -0.10 31.04
C ILE A 45 22.18 -0.36 30.93
N LEU A 46 21.42 -0.07 31.98
CA LEU A 46 19.98 -0.26 31.99
C LEU A 46 19.27 0.64 30.95
N MET A 47 19.71 1.88 30.80
CA MET A 47 19.22 2.76 29.74
C MET A 47 19.53 2.23 28.33
N SER A 48 20.71 1.70 28.11
CA SER A 48 21.11 1.08 26.83
C SER A 48 20.24 -0.13 26.50
N LEU A 49 19.91 -0.95 27.48
CA LEU A 49 18.99 -2.10 27.30
C LEU A 49 17.56 -1.63 26.97
N MET A 50 17.10 -0.55 27.60
CA MET A 50 15.81 0.06 27.25
C MET A 50 15.79 0.55 25.80
N MET A 51 16.84 1.26 25.37
CA MET A 51 16.96 1.71 23.96
C MET A 51 16.95 0.54 22.99
N LEU A 52 17.68 -0.53 23.29
CA LEU A 52 17.70 -1.72 22.45
C LEU A 52 16.30 -2.35 22.32
N SER A 53 15.56 -2.43 23.42
CA SER A 53 14.18 -2.92 23.42
C SER A 53 13.25 -2.08 22.54
N MET A 54 13.41 -0.74 22.55
CA MET A 54 12.65 0.16 21.67
C MET A 54 12.99 -0.05 20.19
N VAL A 55 14.27 -0.26 19.86
CA VAL A 55 14.71 -0.52 18.49
C VAL A 55 14.06 -1.80 17.96
N PHE A 56 14.00 -2.87 18.73
CA PHE A 56 13.30 -4.10 18.33
C PHE A 56 11.81 -3.87 18.05
N LEU A 57 11.14 -3.10 18.91
CA LEU A 57 9.72 -2.79 18.73
C LEU A 57 9.46 -1.95 17.46
N GLN A 58 10.34 -0.99 17.19
CA GLN A 58 10.26 -0.16 15.99
C GLN A 58 10.60 -0.93 14.71
N SER A 59 11.56 -1.85 14.78
CA SER A 59 11.94 -2.70 13.66
C SER A 59 10.76 -3.57 13.18
N SER A 60 10.00 -4.14 14.10
CA SER A 60 8.79 -4.90 13.76
C SER A 60 7.73 -4.06 13.05
N ARG A 61 7.53 -2.82 13.49
CA ARG A 61 6.60 -1.87 12.84
C ARG A 61 7.09 -1.43 11.46
N ALA A 62 8.39 -1.16 11.35
CA ALA A 62 9.02 -0.79 10.08
C ALA A 62 8.90 -1.90 9.04
N SER A 63 9.10 -3.16 9.45
CA SER A 63 8.93 -4.33 8.57
C SER A 63 7.50 -4.46 8.03
N ALA A 64 6.48 -4.26 8.89
CA ALA A 64 5.09 -4.30 8.46
C ALA A 64 4.74 -3.15 7.49
N SER A 65 5.30 -1.95 7.71
CA SER A 65 5.13 -0.81 6.81
C SER A 65 5.81 -1.04 5.47
N MET A 66 7.02 -1.61 5.49
CA MET A 66 7.78 -1.94 4.27
C MET A 66 7.03 -2.95 3.39
N LYS A 67 6.40 -3.96 4.01
CA LYS A 67 5.57 -4.91 3.27
C LYS A 67 4.44 -4.22 2.51
N ARG A 68 3.72 -3.29 3.14
CA ARG A 68 2.64 -2.52 2.48
C ARG A 68 3.15 -1.62 1.35
N ILE A 69 4.33 -1.05 1.53
CA ILE A 69 4.97 -0.22 0.49
C ILE A 69 5.34 -1.11 -0.70
N ASN A 70 5.95 -2.27 -0.46
CA ASN A 70 6.32 -3.19 -1.52
C ASN A 70 5.09 -3.73 -2.26
N GLU A 71 3.98 -4.02 -1.58
CA GLU A 71 2.72 -4.42 -2.22
C GLU A 71 2.23 -3.38 -3.26
N ILE A 72 2.44 -2.07 -2.98
CA ILE A 72 2.10 -1.01 -3.93
C ILE A 72 3.08 -0.97 -5.11
N PHE A 73 4.39 -1.11 -4.85
CA PHE A 73 5.40 -1.12 -5.91
C PHE A 73 5.32 -2.37 -6.80
N ASP A 74 4.93 -3.50 -6.22
CA ASP A 74 4.77 -4.77 -6.93
C ASP A 74 3.43 -4.85 -7.70
N THR A 75 2.54 -3.85 -7.51
CA THR A 75 1.27 -3.79 -8.25
C THR A 75 1.55 -3.47 -9.71
N GLU A 76 1.26 -4.40 -10.60
CA GLU A 76 1.37 -4.19 -12.03
C GLU A 76 0.38 -3.13 -12.52
N ILE A 77 0.87 -2.21 -13.33
CA ILE A 77 0.03 -1.20 -13.98
C ILE A 77 -0.74 -1.91 -15.09
N GLY A 78 -2.04 -2.14 -14.86
CA GLY A 78 -2.90 -2.86 -15.80
C GLY A 78 -3.17 -2.11 -17.11
N LEU A 79 -3.00 -0.78 -17.12
CA LEU A 79 -3.15 0.05 -18.31
C LEU A 79 -1.79 0.58 -18.72
N ASN A 80 -1.30 0.15 -19.88
CA ASN A 80 -0.06 0.61 -20.47
C ASN A 80 -0.23 0.84 -21.98
N ASP A 81 0.74 1.53 -22.58
CA ASP A 81 0.79 1.81 -24.01
C ASP A 81 1.55 0.72 -24.82
N ASP A 82 1.84 -0.44 -24.24
CA ASP A 82 2.63 -1.49 -24.90
C ASP A 82 1.94 -2.02 -26.17
N HIS A 83 0.62 -1.98 -26.19
CA HIS A 83 -0.20 -2.39 -27.33
C HIS A 83 -0.57 -1.26 -28.29
N ALA A 84 -0.18 -0.01 -27.98
CA ALA A 84 -0.48 1.16 -28.78
C ALA A 84 0.36 1.18 -30.07
N LYS A 85 -0.17 0.60 -31.14
CA LYS A 85 0.47 0.59 -32.47
C LYS A 85 0.28 1.91 -33.23
N ASN A 86 -0.77 2.66 -32.91
CA ASN A 86 -1.19 3.87 -33.60
C ASN A 86 -1.09 5.10 -32.68
N LYS A 87 0.08 5.35 -32.09
CA LYS A 87 0.32 6.43 -31.10
C LYS A 87 -0.02 7.84 -31.61
N ASP A 88 0.06 8.05 -32.91
CA ASP A 88 -0.21 9.38 -33.54
C ASP A 88 -1.64 9.48 -34.11
N LYS A 89 -2.42 8.40 -34.06
CA LYS A 89 -3.79 8.40 -34.61
C LYS A 89 -4.72 9.15 -33.65
N LYS A 90 -5.47 10.09 -34.24
CA LYS A 90 -6.49 10.89 -33.54
C LYS A 90 -7.85 10.37 -33.93
N VAL A 91 -8.81 10.48 -33.00
CA VAL A 91 -10.24 10.28 -33.31
C VAL A 91 -10.68 11.39 -34.26
N THR A 92 -11.34 11.03 -35.35
CA THR A 92 -11.76 11.96 -36.41
C THR A 92 -13.28 12.07 -36.53
N GLU A 93 -13.99 10.96 -36.56
CA GLU A 93 -15.43 10.91 -36.78
C GLU A 93 -16.20 10.67 -35.48
N GLY A 94 -15.61 9.87 -34.55
CA GLY A 94 -16.20 9.55 -33.27
C GLY A 94 -17.24 8.42 -33.34
N CYS A 95 -17.12 7.51 -34.33
CA CYS A 95 -17.89 6.28 -34.36
C CYS A 95 -17.40 5.33 -33.28
N VAL A 96 -18.31 4.84 -32.43
CA VAL A 96 -17.98 3.92 -31.34
C VAL A 96 -18.68 2.59 -31.54
N GLU A 97 -17.94 1.48 -31.51
CA GLU A 97 -18.49 0.15 -31.71
C GLU A 97 -18.05 -0.77 -30.57
N PHE A 98 -19.01 -1.43 -29.93
CA PHE A 98 -18.80 -2.50 -28.97
C PHE A 98 -19.06 -3.85 -29.63
N LYS A 99 -18.10 -4.77 -29.59
CA LYS A 99 -18.18 -6.11 -30.15
C LYS A 99 -18.06 -7.16 -29.06
N ASN A 100 -19.19 -7.74 -28.67
CA ASN A 100 -19.27 -8.81 -27.66
C ASN A 100 -18.46 -8.47 -26.39
N VAL A 101 -18.58 -7.25 -25.89
CA VAL A 101 -17.78 -6.73 -24.78
C VAL A 101 -18.24 -7.32 -23.46
N SER A 102 -17.30 -7.88 -22.73
CA SER A 102 -17.47 -8.29 -21.34
C SER A 102 -16.43 -7.58 -20.47
N PHE A 103 -16.85 -7.16 -19.28
CA PHE A 103 -16.00 -6.42 -18.37
C PHE A 103 -16.29 -6.77 -16.91
N GLY A 104 -15.22 -6.93 -16.12
CA GLY A 104 -15.25 -7.06 -14.67
C GLY A 104 -14.05 -6.34 -14.04
N TYR A 105 -14.25 -5.73 -12.87
CA TYR A 105 -13.16 -5.10 -12.13
C TYR A 105 -12.20 -6.16 -11.58
N GLY A 106 -10.88 -5.87 -11.59
CA GLY A 106 -9.85 -6.78 -11.08
C GLY A 106 -8.98 -7.46 -12.16
N GLY A 107 -8.95 -6.95 -13.38
CA GLY A 107 -8.09 -7.42 -14.47
C GLY A 107 -8.41 -8.88 -14.88
N GLU A 108 -7.39 -9.72 -15.08
CA GLU A 108 -7.58 -11.12 -15.46
C GLU A 108 -8.40 -11.93 -14.42
N ASN A 109 -8.33 -11.56 -13.15
CA ASN A 109 -9.13 -12.16 -12.08
C ASN A 109 -10.61 -11.68 -12.10
N GLY A 110 -10.92 -10.56 -12.76
CA GLY A 110 -12.28 -10.01 -12.90
C GLY A 110 -13.23 -10.85 -13.78
N ARG A 111 -12.74 -11.91 -14.41
CA ARG A 111 -13.59 -12.84 -15.18
C ARG A 111 -14.66 -13.56 -14.36
N LYS A 112 -14.51 -13.60 -13.03
CA LYS A 112 -15.49 -14.27 -12.14
C LYS A 112 -16.66 -13.38 -11.77
N ASP A 113 -16.46 -12.05 -11.76
CA ASP A 113 -17.46 -11.07 -11.35
C ASP A 113 -17.69 -10.05 -12.48
N LEU A 114 -18.31 -10.52 -13.59
CA LEU A 114 -18.60 -9.66 -14.72
C LEU A 114 -19.67 -8.62 -14.36
N VAL A 115 -19.37 -7.36 -14.65
CA VAL A 115 -20.30 -6.23 -14.55
C VAL A 115 -21.03 -6.00 -15.87
N LEU A 116 -20.37 -6.31 -16.99
CA LEU A 116 -20.92 -6.27 -18.32
C LEU A 116 -20.65 -7.61 -19.00
N GLU A 117 -21.63 -8.12 -19.75
CA GLU A 117 -21.51 -9.41 -20.42
C GLU A 117 -22.14 -9.34 -21.83
N GLY A 118 -21.31 -9.63 -22.86
CA GLY A 118 -21.76 -9.80 -24.23
C GLY A 118 -22.37 -8.53 -24.87
N ILE A 119 -21.94 -7.35 -24.47
CA ILE A 119 -22.51 -6.09 -24.96
C ILE A 119 -22.05 -5.81 -26.40
N SER A 120 -23.00 -5.59 -27.28
CA SER A 120 -22.74 -5.24 -28.69
C SER A 120 -23.68 -4.15 -29.14
N PHE A 121 -23.14 -3.02 -29.64
CA PHE A 121 -23.87 -1.94 -30.28
C PHE A 121 -22.90 -1.03 -31.04
N THR A 122 -23.45 -0.20 -31.93
CA THR A 122 -22.70 0.82 -32.66
C THR A 122 -23.37 2.17 -32.44
N ALA A 123 -22.55 3.18 -32.13
CA ALA A 123 -22.95 4.59 -32.08
C ALA A 123 -22.32 5.35 -33.25
N GLU A 124 -23.14 5.77 -34.17
CA GLU A 124 -22.69 6.54 -35.33
C GLU A 124 -22.33 7.98 -34.93
N PRO A 125 -21.48 8.68 -35.72
CA PRO A 125 -21.13 10.07 -35.49
C PRO A 125 -22.36 10.97 -35.33
N GLY A 126 -22.40 11.74 -34.23
CA GLY A 126 -23.52 12.63 -33.94
C GLY A 126 -24.80 11.96 -33.40
N GLN A 127 -24.80 10.63 -33.28
CA GLN A 127 -25.92 9.88 -32.70
C GLN A 127 -25.97 10.02 -31.18
N THR A 128 -27.17 10.14 -30.62
CA THR A 128 -27.39 10.07 -29.16
C THR A 128 -27.94 8.71 -28.78
N ILE A 129 -27.23 7.99 -27.91
CA ILE A 129 -27.66 6.70 -27.38
C ILE A 129 -28.05 6.84 -25.91
N GLY A 130 -29.30 6.47 -25.60
CA GLY A 130 -29.77 6.41 -24.20
C GLY A 130 -29.49 5.06 -23.55
N ILE A 131 -28.76 5.05 -22.41
CA ILE A 131 -28.48 3.84 -21.64
C ILE A 131 -29.35 3.84 -20.39
N ILE A 132 -30.28 2.89 -20.31
CA ILE A 132 -31.25 2.77 -19.22
C ILE A 132 -30.94 1.54 -18.37
N GLY A 133 -31.11 1.64 -17.08
CA GLY A 133 -30.90 0.54 -16.14
C GLY A 133 -30.91 1.00 -14.68
N SER A 134 -31.04 0.06 -13.74
CA SER A 134 -31.03 0.31 -12.31
C SER A 134 -29.66 0.78 -11.81
N THR A 135 -29.58 1.26 -10.57
CA THR A 135 -28.28 1.54 -9.92
C THR A 135 -27.47 0.25 -9.83
N GLY A 136 -26.18 0.31 -10.18
CA GLY A 136 -25.30 -0.86 -10.18
C GLY A 136 -25.33 -1.71 -11.45
N SER A 137 -26.14 -1.38 -12.47
CA SER A 137 -26.23 -2.15 -13.73
C SER A 137 -25.06 -1.96 -14.72
N GLY A 138 -23.94 -1.34 -14.31
CA GLY A 138 -22.75 -1.21 -15.14
C GLY A 138 -22.74 -0.05 -16.14
N LYS A 139 -23.75 0.89 -16.13
CA LYS A 139 -23.79 2.02 -17.06
C LYS A 139 -22.52 2.89 -17.06
N THR A 140 -22.06 3.24 -15.89
CA THR A 140 -20.83 4.01 -15.72
C THR A 140 -19.62 3.24 -16.22
N SER A 141 -19.56 1.93 -15.91
CA SER A 141 -18.47 1.07 -16.38
C SER A 141 -18.43 1.00 -17.90
N LEU A 142 -19.60 0.88 -18.56
CA LEU A 142 -19.68 0.86 -20.02
C LEU A 142 -19.11 2.14 -20.65
N VAL A 143 -19.49 3.31 -20.13
CA VAL A 143 -18.99 4.60 -20.65
C VAL A 143 -17.49 4.75 -20.40
N GLN A 144 -16.96 4.26 -19.29
CA GLN A 144 -15.55 4.32 -18.94
C GLN A 144 -14.64 3.44 -19.82
N LEU A 145 -15.19 2.48 -20.56
CA LEU A 145 -14.44 1.66 -21.50
C LEU A 145 -14.11 2.45 -22.80
N ILE A 146 -14.89 3.45 -23.17
CA ILE A 146 -14.66 4.25 -24.38
C ILE A 146 -13.33 5.02 -24.31
N PRO A 147 -13.08 5.84 -23.25
CA PRO A 147 -11.79 6.51 -23.09
C PRO A 147 -10.70 5.57 -22.54
N ARG A 148 -10.94 4.27 -22.50
CA ARG A 148 -10.00 3.26 -22.01
C ARG A 148 -9.51 3.55 -20.59
N LEU A 149 -10.42 3.89 -19.66
CA LEU A 149 -10.06 3.94 -18.23
C LEU A 149 -9.90 2.55 -17.64
N TYR A 150 -10.42 1.54 -18.32
CA TYR A 150 -10.24 0.11 -18.03
C TYR A 150 -10.15 -0.66 -19.33
N ASP A 151 -9.43 -1.78 -19.33
CA ASP A 151 -9.42 -2.72 -20.44
C ASP A 151 -10.54 -3.74 -20.31
N VAL A 152 -11.15 -4.12 -21.41
CA VAL A 152 -12.19 -5.16 -21.46
C VAL A 152 -11.59 -6.53 -21.10
N THR A 153 -12.38 -7.39 -20.42
CA THR A 153 -12.01 -8.78 -20.10
C THR A 153 -12.34 -9.75 -21.24
N GLY A 154 -13.23 -9.33 -22.16
CA GLY A 154 -13.59 -10.07 -23.37
C GLY A 154 -14.18 -9.14 -24.42
N GLY A 155 -14.09 -9.52 -25.70
CA GLY A 155 -14.53 -8.68 -26.80
C GLY A 155 -13.60 -7.49 -27.06
N GLU A 156 -14.10 -6.51 -27.79
CA GLU A 156 -13.33 -5.31 -28.16
C GLU A 156 -14.22 -4.07 -28.27
N VAL A 157 -13.64 -2.92 -27.93
CA VAL A 157 -14.21 -1.59 -28.16
C VAL A 157 -13.40 -0.90 -29.25
N LEU A 158 -14.09 -0.43 -30.27
CA LEU A 158 -13.48 0.25 -31.41
C LEU A 158 -13.94 1.72 -31.41
N VAL A 159 -13.02 2.61 -31.78
CA VAL A 159 -13.31 4.01 -32.06
C VAL A 159 -12.77 4.30 -33.48
N ASP A 160 -13.62 4.80 -34.37
CA ASP A 160 -13.28 4.98 -35.78
C ASP A 160 -12.67 3.71 -36.43
N GLY A 161 -13.23 2.54 -36.07
CA GLY A 161 -12.79 1.25 -36.58
C GLY A 161 -11.46 0.73 -36.01
N VAL A 162 -10.85 1.42 -35.05
CA VAL A 162 -9.59 1.02 -34.39
C VAL A 162 -9.85 0.66 -32.95
N ASN A 163 -9.25 -0.43 -32.51
CA ASN A 163 -9.38 -0.87 -31.10
C ASN A 163 -8.80 0.19 -30.14
N VAL A 164 -9.54 0.51 -29.10
CA VAL A 164 -9.11 1.52 -28.09
C VAL A 164 -7.76 1.19 -27.46
N LYS A 165 -7.34 -0.08 -27.45
CA LYS A 165 -6.01 -0.51 -26.97
C LYS A 165 -4.86 -0.06 -27.88
N GLU A 166 -5.15 0.30 -29.12
CA GLU A 166 -4.14 0.73 -30.09
C GLU A 166 -3.90 2.25 -30.06
N TYR A 167 -4.79 3.01 -29.44
CA TYR A 167 -4.58 4.44 -29.20
C TYR A 167 -3.61 4.66 -28.03
N SER A 168 -2.86 5.78 -28.07
CA SER A 168 -2.05 6.22 -26.93
C SER A 168 -2.93 6.75 -25.81
N LEU A 169 -2.53 6.48 -24.57
CA LEU A 169 -3.17 7.03 -23.36
C LEU A 169 -2.78 8.49 -23.07
N LYS A 170 -1.99 9.11 -23.95
CA LYS A 170 -1.54 10.51 -23.83
C LYS A 170 -2.49 11.49 -24.51
#